data_70e80d3812dc9da29e73ebd294816c0d
#
_entry.id   70e80d3812dc9da29e73ebd294816c0d
#
_cell.length_a   1.000
_cell.length_b   1.000
_cell.length_c   1.000
_cell.angle_alpha   90.00
_cell.angle_beta   90.00
_cell.angle_gamma   90.00
#
_symmetry.space_group_name_H-M   'P 1'
#
loop_
_entity.id
_entity.type
_entity.pdbx_description
1 polymer ?
#
loop_
_entity_poly.entity_id
_entity_poly.type
_entity_poly.pdbx_seq_one_letter_code
_entity_poly.pdbx_strand_id
1 'polypeptide(L)'
;MNIQIFGGNAVKQFNLGSQGKELLGAGPYEYFYYQTGTDEEVVFSELQSFSVFVYNMPDGAVVTIEGVAEKLEQGDRVQSEGQPVSLKVQDGPVRLLVAGTIRPHPELKGLSFARYADLYRVAKPWGHELWINGQHPCYALKEIFIKAGTKTSLQYHNFKQETNVLFQGTAKLHYKANVGISNDQVKSEDTSTTQIKPVSSVDVMPKTLHRLEAMTDILLYETSTPHLDDVVRVLDDNKRPDGRLEMEHGV
;
A
#
# COMPACT_ATOMS: atom_id res chain seq x y z
N MET A 1 -13.83 4.12 -14.05
CA MET A 1 -12.98 4.93 -13.13
C MET A 1 -13.51 6.35 -13.07
N ASN A 2 -13.86 6.85 -11.89
CA ASN A 2 -14.21 8.25 -11.68
C ASN A 2 -13.01 8.96 -11.07
N ILE A 3 -12.58 10.08 -11.67
CA ILE A 3 -11.46 10.88 -11.18
C ILE A 3 -12.02 12.18 -10.63
N GLN A 4 -11.78 12.44 -9.35
CA GLN A 4 -12.10 13.70 -8.71
C GLN A 4 -10.79 14.43 -8.37
N ILE A 5 -10.58 15.60 -8.97
CA ILE A 5 -9.40 16.42 -8.67
C ILE A 5 -9.62 17.15 -7.36
N PHE A 6 -8.71 16.97 -6.42
CA PHE A 6 -8.77 17.56 -5.11
C PHE A 6 -7.40 18.08 -4.68
N GLY A 7 -7.29 19.37 -4.33
CA GLY A 7 -6.02 19.98 -3.88
C GLY A 7 -4.85 19.84 -4.87
N GLY A 8 -5.15 19.70 -6.18
CA GLY A 8 -4.13 19.51 -7.23
C GLY A 8 -3.77 18.05 -7.52
N ASN A 9 -4.29 17.07 -6.75
CA ASN A 9 -4.14 15.64 -7.02
C ASN A 9 -5.49 14.97 -7.29
N ALA A 10 -5.42 13.85 -7.99
CA ALA A 10 -6.58 13.05 -8.32
C ALA A 10 -6.83 12.00 -7.22
N VAL A 11 -7.99 12.06 -6.59
CA VAL A 11 -8.57 10.92 -5.91
C VAL A 11 -9.25 10.08 -6.99
N LYS A 12 -8.72 8.88 -7.22
CA LYS A 12 -9.26 7.94 -8.20
C LYS A 12 -10.21 7.00 -7.49
N GLN A 13 -11.39 6.79 -8.04
CA GLN A 13 -12.35 5.80 -7.53
C GLN A 13 -12.48 4.63 -8.49
N PHE A 14 -12.42 3.40 -7.94
CA PHE A 14 -12.44 2.15 -8.69
C PHE A 14 -13.70 1.34 -8.39
N ASN A 15 -14.09 0.55 -9.37
CA ASN A 15 -15.06 -0.53 -9.20
C ASN A 15 -14.34 -1.86 -9.45
N LEU A 16 -13.88 -2.50 -8.37
CA LEU A 16 -13.08 -3.73 -8.43
C LEU A 16 -13.97 -4.98 -8.51
N GLY A 17 -14.92 -5.00 -9.42
CA GLY A 17 -15.85 -6.12 -9.59
C GLY A 17 -15.58 -7.02 -10.81
N SER A 18 -14.61 -6.66 -11.64
CA SER A 18 -14.31 -7.37 -12.88
C SER A 18 -13.05 -8.21 -12.77
N GLN A 19 -13.04 -9.36 -13.45
CA GLN A 19 -11.84 -10.15 -13.66
C GLN A 19 -10.77 -9.34 -14.40
N GLY A 20 -9.50 -9.53 -14.03
CA GLY A 20 -8.34 -8.91 -14.66
C GLY A 20 -7.64 -7.87 -13.80
N LYS A 21 -6.77 -7.10 -14.46
CA LYS A 21 -5.86 -6.11 -13.87
C LYS A 21 -6.51 -4.72 -13.81
N GLU A 22 -6.44 -4.07 -12.66
CA GLU A 22 -6.80 -2.66 -12.48
C GLU A 22 -5.62 -1.91 -11.87
N LEU A 23 -5.06 -0.93 -12.59
CA LEU A 23 -3.92 -0.14 -12.13
C LEU A 23 -4.38 0.86 -11.06
N LEU A 24 -3.90 0.70 -9.83
CA LEU A 24 -4.23 1.53 -8.68
C LEU A 24 -3.32 2.75 -8.55
N GLY A 25 -2.05 2.60 -8.90
CA GLY A 25 -1.04 3.66 -8.88
C GLY A 25 0.16 3.31 -9.73
N ALA A 26 0.87 4.33 -10.21
CA ALA A 26 2.08 4.18 -10.99
C ALA A 26 3.06 5.33 -10.71
N GLY A 27 4.34 5.02 -10.89
CA GLY A 27 5.41 5.97 -10.67
C GLY A 27 6.76 5.26 -10.79
N PRO A 28 7.65 5.38 -9.78
CA PRO A 28 8.86 4.55 -9.71
C PRO A 28 8.56 3.07 -9.46
N TYR A 29 7.32 2.76 -9.14
CA TYR A 29 6.73 1.42 -8.97
C TYR A 29 5.45 1.31 -9.77
N GLU A 30 4.98 0.07 -10.00
CA GLU A 30 3.62 -0.24 -10.38
C GLU A 30 2.87 -0.82 -9.18
N TYR A 31 1.59 -0.47 -9.06
CA TYR A 31 0.68 -0.98 -8.05
C TYR A 31 -0.67 -1.28 -8.68
N PHE A 32 -1.09 -2.52 -8.65
CA PHE A 32 -2.35 -2.93 -9.23
C PHE A 32 -3.08 -3.99 -8.40
N TYR A 33 -4.37 -4.00 -8.58
CA TYR A 33 -5.27 -5.06 -8.14
C TYR A 33 -5.49 -6.03 -9.29
N TYR A 34 -5.55 -7.32 -8.97
CA TYR A 34 -5.89 -8.36 -9.93
C TYR A 34 -6.96 -9.26 -9.34
N GLN A 35 -8.07 -9.47 -10.08
CA GLN A 35 -9.07 -10.48 -9.76
C GLN A 35 -8.98 -11.61 -10.77
N THR A 36 -8.71 -12.81 -10.26
CA THR A 36 -8.66 -14.01 -11.10
C THR A 36 -10.06 -14.47 -11.49
N GLY A 37 -10.16 -15.29 -12.52
CA GLY A 37 -11.31 -16.14 -12.76
C GLY A 37 -11.34 -17.33 -11.82
N THR A 38 -12.38 -18.15 -11.93
CA THR A 38 -12.43 -19.50 -11.36
C THR A 38 -11.60 -20.42 -12.23
N ASP A 39 -10.75 -21.26 -11.64
CA ASP A 39 -9.89 -22.21 -12.36
C ASP A 39 -8.99 -21.55 -13.42
N GLU A 40 -8.23 -20.56 -12.98
CA GLU A 40 -7.34 -19.76 -13.83
C GLU A 40 -5.88 -19.98 -13.48
N GLU A 41 -5.00 -19.94 -14.48
CA GLU A 41 -3.57 -19.78 -14.33
C GLU A 41 -3.18 -18.34 -14.70
N VAL A 42 -2.55 -17.65 -13.77
CA VAL A 42 -2.13 -16.25 -13.91
C VAL A 42 -0.62 -16.16 -13.81
N VAL A 43 0.02 -15.53 -14.79
CA VAL A 43 1.47 -15.33 -14.82
C VAL A 43 1.80 -13.86 -14.67
N PHE A 44 2.55 -13.52 -13.63
CA PHE A 44 3.12 -12.20 -13.44
C PHE A 44 4.58 -12.20 -13.91
N SER A 45 4.86 -11.51 -15.01
CA SER A 45 6.18 -11.45 -15.66
C SER A 45 6.60 -10.05 -16.09
N GLU A 46 5.71 -9.07 -15.94
CA GLU A 46 5.96 -7.69 -16.40
C GLU A 46 6.93 -6.92 -15.51
N LEU A 47 7.02 -7.33 -14.22
CA LEU A 47 7.86 -6.70 -13.22
C LEU A 47 9.12 -7.55 -12.96
N GLN A 48 10.21 -6.89 -12.60
CA GLN A 48 11.48 -7.55 -12.29
C GLN A 48 11.67 -7.82 -10.79
N SER A 49 11.13 -6.94 -9.95
CA SER A 49 11.09 -7.11 -8.50
C SER A 49 9.69 -6.78 -8.04
N PHE A 50 8.97 -7.75 -7.50
CA PHE A 50 7.57 -7.53 -7.12
C PHE A 50 7.08 -8.47 -6.03
N SER A 51 6.02 -8.04 -5.34
CA SER A 51 5.26 -8.84 -4.38
C SER A 51 3.85 -9.08 -4.89
N VAL A 52 3.37 -10.31 -4.76
CA VAL A 52 1.96 -10.70 -4.90
C VAL A 52 1.44 -11.00 -3.50
N PHE A 53 0.41 -10.29 -3.09
CA PHE A 53 -0.26 -10.45 -1.81
C PHE A 53 -1.69 -10.95 -2.02
N VAL A 54 -2.07 -12.02 -1.34
CA VAL A 54 -3.42 -12.60 -1.41
C VAL A 54 -4.36 -11.74 -0.56
N TYR A 55 -4.95 -10.71 -1.18
CA TYR A 55 -5.82 -9.76 -0.48
C TYR A 55 -7.12 -10.39 0.02
N ASN A 56 -7.76 -11.21 -0.82
CA ASN A 56 -9.00 -11.89 -0.47
C ASN A 56 -9.14 -13.20 -1.24
N MET A 57 -9.54 -14.22 -0.51
CA MET A 57 -9.75 -15.55 -1.05
C MET A 57 -11.06 -16.10 -0.46
N PRO A 58 -12.02 -16.55 -1.29
CA PRO A 58 -13.24 -17.18 -0.79
C PRO A 58 -12.94 -18.54 -0.16
N ASP A 59 -13.82 -18.97 0.75
CA ASP A 59 -13.74 -20.29 1.35
C ASP A 59 -13.71 -21.39 0.27
N GLY A 60 -12.78 -22.33 0.43
CA GLY A 60 -12.60 -23.44 -0.49
C GLY A 60 -11.69 -23.17 -1.69
N ALA A 61 -11.40 -21.90 -2.03
CA ALA A 61 -10.47 -21.58 -3.09
C ALA A 61 -9.05 -22.05 -2.77
N VAL A 62 -8.34 -22.50 -3.79
CA VAL A 62 -6.96 -22.99 -3.66
C VAL A 62 -6.06 -22.20 -4.59
N VAL A 63 -4.97 -21.66 -4.06
CA VAL A 63 -3.92 -20.99 -4.83
C VAL A 63 -2.61 -21.72 -4.64
N THR A 64 -1.98 -22.14 -5.73
CA THR A 64 -0.65 -22.76 -5.72
C THR A 64 0.30 -21.97 -6.60
N ILE A 65 1.59 -22.02 -6.26
CA ILE A 65 2.67 -21.42 -7.05
C ILE A 65 3.32 -22.51 -7.87
N GLU A 66 3.50 -22.27 -9.16
CA GLU A 66 4.22 -23.23 -10.00
C GLU A 66 5.65 -23.46 -9.48
N GLY A 67 6.04 -24.74 -9.37
CA GLY A 67 7.36 -25.14 -8.85
C GLY A 67 7.52 -25.05 -7.33
N VAL A 68 6.47 -24.68 -6.59
CA VAL A 68 6.47 -24.62 -5.12
C VAL A 68 5.33 -25.49 -4.60
N ALA A 69 5.63 -26.36 -3.63
CA ALA A 69 4.62 -27.25 -3.05
C ALA A 69 3.63 -26.56 -2.10
N GLU A 70 3.86 -25.30 -1.80
CA GLU A 70 3.07 -24.52 -0.85
C GLU A 70 1.77 -24.04 -1.47
N LYS A 71 0.68 -24.18 -0.72
CA LYS A 71 -0.59 -23.49 -0.99
C LYS A 71 -0.57 -22.14 -0.31
N LEU A 72 -1.09 -21.12 -1.03
CA LEU A 72 -1.27 -19.80 -0.44
C LEU A 72 -2.61 -19.71 0.29
N GLU A 73 -2.60 -18.95 1.37
CA GLU A 73 -3.78 -18.56 2.13
C GLU A 73 -4.00 -17.05 2.02
N GLN A 74 -5.17 -16.59 2.46
CA GLN A 74 -5.44 -15.15 2.51
C GLN A 74 -4.44 -14.45 3.42
N GLY A 75 -3.83 -13.39 2.93
CA GLY A 75 -2.80 -12.61 3.63
C GLY A 75 -1.37 -13.07 3.35
N ASP A 76 -1.18 -14.17 2.65
CA ASP A 76 0.17 -14.63 2.27
C ASP A 76 0.78 -13.76 1.19
N ARG A 77 2.10 -13.66 1.22
CA ARG A 77 2.90 -12.92 0.24
C ARG A 77 3.88 -13.83 -0.48
N VAL A 78 3.93 -13.69 -1.79
CA VAL A 78 5.02 -14.17 -2.65
C VAL A 78 5.81 -12.96 -3.13
N GLN A 79 7.11 -12.99 -3.00
CA GLN A 79 8.00 -11.98 -3.57
C GLN A 79 8.90 -12.63 -4.61
N SER A 80 9.01 -11.99 -5.76
CA SER A 80 9.87 -12.42 -6.86
C SER A 80 10.94 -11.40 -7.18
N GLU A 81 12.13 -11.93 -7.47
CA GLU A 81 13.29 -11.17 -7.91
C GLU A 81 13.85 -11.79 -9.20
N GLY A 82 13.60 -11.10 -10.32
CA GLY A 82 14.14 -11.44 -11.63
C GLY A 82 13.51 -12.67 -12.31
N GLN A 83 12.36 -13.15 -11.82
CA GLN A 83 11.68 -14.29 -12.44
C GLN A 83 10.15 -14.16 -12.40
N PRO A 84 9.43 -14.78 -13.35
CA PRO A 84 7.97 -14.78 -13.33
C PRO A 84 7.41 -15.56 -12.14
N VAL A 85 6.18 -15.22 -11.74
CA VAL A 85 5.38 -15.99 -10.79
C VAL A 85 4.13 -16.49 -11.51
N SER A 86 3.97 -17.79 -11.60
CA SER A 86 2.74 -18.44 -12.08
C SER A 86 1.93 -18.94 -10.89
N LEU A 87 0.69 -18.50 -10.81
CA LEU A 87 -0.29 -18.92 -9.82
C LEU A 87 -1.39 -19.73 -10.49
N LYS A 88 -1.70 -20.92 -9.96
CA LYS A 88 -2.91 -21.67 -10.31
C LYS A 88 -3.96 -21.44 -9.24
N VAL A 89 -5.12 -20.98 -9.67
CA VAL A 89 -6.30 -20.74 -8.84
C VAL A 89 -7.36 -21.77 -9.18
N GLN A 90 -7.93 -22.39 -8.15
CA GLN A 90 -9.03 -23.36 -8.27
C GLN A 90 -10.14 -22.99 -7.29
N ASP A 91 -11.37 -23.35 -7.63
CA ASP A 91 -12.57 -23.23 -6.78
C ASP A 91 -12.96 -21.81 -6.35
N GLY A 92 -12.69 -20.81 -7.19
CA GLY A 92 -13.22 -19.46 -6.99
C GLY A 92 -12.27 -18.33 -7.38
N PRO A 93 -12.79 -17.14 -7.62
CA PRO A 93 -11.94 -15.99 -7.92
C PRO A 93 -11.18 -15.54 -6.68
N VAL A 94 -9.88 -15.33 -6.85
CA VAL A 94 -9.01 -14.77 -5.83
C VAL A 94 -8.65 -13.32 -6.17
N ARG A 95 -8.51 -12.48 -5.16
CA ARG A 95 -8.16 -11.07 -5.32
C ARG A 95 -6.75 -10.84 -4.80
N LEU A 96 -5.93 -10.26 -5.64
CA LEU A 96 -4.50 -10.07 -5.40
C LEU A 96 -4.18 -8.57 -5.43
N LEU A 97 -3.25 -8.16 -4.56
CA LEU A 97 -2.55 -6.89 -4.68
C LEU A 97 -1.13 -7.17 -5.14
N VAL A 98 -0.72 -6.50 -6.20
CA VAL A 98 0.61 -6.65 -6.76
C VAL A 98 1.29 -5.30 -6.79
N ALA A 99 2.48 -5.24 -6.18
CA ALA A 99 3.32 -4.05 -6.20
C ALA A 99 4.75 -4.44 -6.55
N GLY A 100 5.42 -3.57 -7.33
CA GLY A 100 6.79 -3.86 -7.73
C GLY A 100 7.35 -2.84 -8.69
N THR A 101 8.48 -3.18 -9.28
CA THR A 101 9.22 -2.33 -10.22
C THR A 101 9.73 -3.13 -11.41
N ILE A 102 9.82 -2.48 -12.56
CA ILE A 102 10.50 -3.01 -13.74
C ILE A 102 12.04 -2.99 -13.63
N ARG A 103 12.58 -2.37 -12.57
CA ARG A 103 14.02 -2.30 -12.32
C ARG A 103 14.45 -3.49 -11.47
N PRO A 104 15.35 -4.35 -11.96
CA PRO A 104 15.89 -5.43 -11.15
C PRO A 104 16.82 -4.87 -10.07
N HIS A 105 16.83 -5.53 -8.91
CA HIS A 105 17.88 -5.29 -7.92
C HIS A 105 19.02 -6.30 -8.17
N PRO A 106 20.27 -5.83 -8.36
CA PRO A 106 21.36 -6.69 -8.83
C PRO A 106 21.75 -7.82 -7.86
N GLU A 107 21.50 -7.62 -6.57
CA GLU A 107 21.88 -8.56 -5.51
C GLU A 107 20.74 -9.48 -5.06
N LEU A 108 19.49 -9.16 -5.43
CA LEU A 108 18.33 -9.96 -5.05
C LEU A 108 17.96 -10.93 -6.17
N LYS A 109 17.65 -12.17 -5.83
CA LYS A 109 17.25 -13.19 -6.79
C LYS A 109 16.33 -14.23 -6.17
N GLY A 110 15.45 -14.77 -7.00
CA GLY A 110 14.60 -15.91 -6.67
C GLY A 110 13.26 -15.55 -6.08
N LEU A 111 12.60 -16.55 -5.52
CA LEU A 111 11.30 -16.42 -4.86
C LEU A 111 11.48 -16.47 -3.34
N SER A 112 10.73 -15.64 -2.66
CA SER A 112 10.53 -15.75 -1.21
C SER A 112 9.05 -15.75 -0.89
N PHE A 113 8.71 -16.42 0.20
CA PHE A 113 7.35 -16.61 0.67
C PHE A 113 7.25 -16.18 2.14
N ALA A 114 6.12 -15.61 2.52
CA ALA A 114 5.82 -15.30 3.91
C ALA A 114 4.34 -15.52 4.19
N ARG A 115 4.05 -16.16 5.32
CA ARG A 115 2.69 -16.24 5.87
C ARG A 115 2.27 -14.92 6.47
N TYR A 116 0.98 -14.65 6.47
CA TYR A 116 0.43 -13.42 7.08
C TYR A 116 0.88 -13.25 8.54
N ALA A 117 0.94 -14.35 9.29
CA ALA A 117 1.36 -14.34 10.70
C ALA A 117 2.84 -13.96 10.90
N ASP A 118 3.69 -14.19 9.88
CA ASP A 118 5.12 -13.93 9.93
C ASP A 118 5.49 -12.53 9.40
N LEU A 119 4.52 -11.80 8.85
CA LEU A 119 4.73 -10.44 8.36
C LEU A 119 5.00 -9.49 9.52
N TYR A 120 5.94 -8.58 9.32
CA TYR A 120 6.37 -7.63 10.35
C TYR A 120 5.28 -6.60 10.65
N ARG A 121 4.81 -6.62 11.90
CA ARG A 121 3.76 -5.71 12.38
C ARG A 121 4.34 -4.63 13.28
N VAL A 122 3.96 -3.38 13.01
CA VAL A 122 4.38 -2.20 13.75
C VAL A 122 3.15 -1.56 14.41
N ALA A 123 3.13 -1.52 15.74
CA ALA A 123 2.08 -0.83 16.48
C ALA A 123 2.20 0.69 16.30
N LYS A 124 1.08 1.36 16.12
CA LYS A 124 0.99 2.82 16.01
C LYS A 124 -0.09 3.35 16.97
N PRO A 125 0.01 4.60 17.42
CA PRO A 125 -1.02 5.18 18.30
C PRO A 125 -2.43 5.14 17.71
N TRP A 126 -2.53 5.17 16.39
CA TRP A 126 -3.78 5.15 15.65
C TRP A 126 -4.20 3.76 15.15
N GLY A 127 -3.39 2.71 15.34
CA GLY A 127 -3.68 1.36 14.86
C GLY A 127 -2.41 0.54 14.65
N HIS A 128 -2.15 0.12 13.42
CA HIS A 128 -0.90 -0.60 13.10
C HIS A 128 -0.59 -0.54 11.60
N GLU A 129 0.67 -0.79 11.28
CA GLU A 129 1.16 -1.14 9.95
C GLU A 129 1.56 -2.62 9.94
N LEU A 130 1.21 -3.33 8.87
CA LEU A 130 1.75 -4.65 8.55
C LEU A 130 2.61 -4.51 7.30
N TRP A 131 3.89 -4.81 7.43
CA TRP A 131 4.83 -4.67 6.33
C TRP A 131 4.83 -5.94 5.47
N ILE A 132 4.03 -5.92 4.41
CA ILE A 132 3.96 -7.01 3.44
C ILE A 132 5.31 -7.12 2.73
N ASN A 133 5.86 -5.96 2.34
CA ASN A 133 7.23 -5.82 1.84
C ASN A 133 7.75 -4.42 2.21
N GLY A 134 8.27 -4.26 3.42
CA GLY A 134 8.74 -2.98 3.93
C GLY A 134 10.24 -2.78 3.89
N GLN A 135 11.02 -3.82 3.59
CA GLN A 135 12.49 -3.77 3.63
C GLN A 135 13.14 -3.92 2.25
N HIS A 136 12.35 -3.93 1.19
CA HIS A 136 12.87 -4.04 -0.16
C HIS A 136 13.50 -2.71 -0.62
N PRO A 137 14.70 -2.73 -1.27
CA PRO A 137 15.43 -1.52 -1.61
C PRO A 137 14.82 -0.70 -2.76
N CYS A 138 13.81 -1.22 -3.48
CA CYS A 138 13.22 -0.54 -4.64
C CYS A 138 11.80 -0.04 -4.39
N TYR A 139 11.04 -0.67 -3.51
CA TYR A 139 9.63 -0.31 -3.21
C TYR A 139 9.23 -0.87 -1.85
N ALA A 140 8.11 -0.41 -1.32
CA ALA A 140 7.46 -0.98 -0.14
C ALA A 140 5.99 -1.27 -0.43
N LEU A 141 5.44 -2.29 0.22
CA LEU A 141 4.01 -2.60 0.25
C LEU A 141 3.59 -2.85 1.70
N LYS A 142 2.58 -2.13 2.17
CA LYS A 142 2.08 -2.22 3.54
C LYS A 142 0.57 -2.30 3.58
N GLU A 143 0.06 -3.04 4.55
CA GLU A 143 -1.30 -2.92 5.05
C GLU A 143 -1.31 -1.94 6.23
N ILE A 144 -2.27 -1.04 6.28
CA ILE A 144 -2.39 -0.02 7.31
C ILE A 144 -3.82 -0.03 7.85
N PHE A 145 -3.95 -0.33 9.14
CA PHE A 145 -5.21 -0.27 9.86
C PHE A 145 -5.25 0.97 10.77
N ILE A 146 -6.31 1.78 10.64
CA ILE A 146 -6.51 2.98 11.47
C ILE A 146 -7.87 2.87 12.16
N LYS A 147 -7.86 2.97 13.49
CA LYS A 147 -9.08 2.90 14.32
C LYS A 147 -9.97 4.13 14.11
N ALA A 148 -11.27 3.91 14.15
CA ALA A 148 -12.26 4.99 14.13
C ALA A 148 -11.96 6.08 15.17
N GLY A 149 -12.13 7.33 14.76
CA GLY A 149 -11.89 8.50 15.61
C GLY A 149 -10.41 8.85 15.83
N THR A 150 -9.48 8.11 15.20
CA THR A 150 -8.05 8.41 15.25
C THR A 150 -7.56 8.94 13.91
N LYS A 151 -6.35 9.48 13.89
CA LYS A 151 -5.74 10.05 12.68
C LYS A 151 -4.23 9.86 12.67
N THR A 152 -3.68 9.77 11.46
CA THR A 152 -2.23 9.77 11.26
C THR A 152 -1.64 11.14 11.58
N SER A 153 -0.31 11.28 11.63
CA SER A 153 0.33 12.60 11.63
C SER A 153 -0.04 13.40 10.38
N LEU A 154 -0.14 14.72 10.51
CA LEU A 154 -0.10 15.61 9.36
C LEU A 154 1.36 15.76 8.97
N GLN A 155 1.73 15.18 7.84
CA GLN A 155 3.11 14.98 7.43
C GLN A 155 3.30 15.20 5.94
N TYR A 156 4.55 15.36 5.55
CA TYR A 156 5.00 15.26 4.17
C TYR A 156 6.32 14.48 4.10
N HIS A 157 6.70 14.15 2.88
CA HIS A 157 7.94 13.46 2.57
C HIS A 157 8.80 14.34 1.66
N ASN A 158 10.12 14.28 1.83
CA ASN A 158 11.05 15.02 0.95
C ASN A 158 11.28 14.27 -0.37
N PHE A 159 11.33 12.95 -0.31
CA PHE A 159 11.71 12.06 -1.43
C PHE A 159 10.71 10.95 -1.67
N LYS A 160 10.03 10.46 -0.59
CA LYS A 160 9.08 9.36 -0.68
C LYS A 160 7.88 9.76 -1.54
N GLN A 161 7.59 8.94 -2.52
CA GLN A 161 6.32 8.90 -3.24
C GLN A 161 5.54 7.70 -2.77
N GLU A 162 4.23 7.84 -2.57
CA GLU A 162 3.35 6.75 -2.16
C GLU A 162 1.99 6.81 -2.85
N THR A 163 1.37 5.66 -2.97
CA THR A 163 -0.02 5.48 -3.38
C THR A 163 -0.76 4.75 -2.27
N ASN A 164 -1.72 5.42 -1.68
CA ASN A 164 -2.59 4.87 -0.64
C ASN A 164 -3.93 4.46 -1.23
N VAL A 165 -4.36 3.22 -1.05
CA VAL A 165 -5.65 2.72 -1.53
C VAL A 165 -6.52 2.28 -0.37
N LEU A 166 -7.62 2.98 -0.15
CA LEU A 166 -8.61 2.68 0.88
C LEU A 166 -9.53 1.56 0.40
N PHE A 167 -9.48 0.40 1.07
CA PHE A 167 -10.31 -0.77 0.74
C PHE A 167 -11.51 -0.94 1.68
N GLN A 168 -11.41 -0.47 2.93
CA GLN A 168 -12.52 -0.57 3.90
C GLN A 168 -12.67 0.71 4.71
N GLY A 169 -13.91 1.00 5.10
CA GLY A 169 -14.25 2.12 5.95
C GLY A 169 -14.35 3.46 5.21
N THR A 170 -14.39 4.53 5.98
CA THR A 170 -14.53 5.91 5.48
C THR A 170 -13.55 6.81 6.21
N ALA A 171 -12.85 7.66 5.48
CA ALA A 171 -11.88 8.59 6.04
C ALA A 171 -12.05 10.00 5.48
N LYS A 172 -11.58 11.00 6.24
CA LYS A 172 -11.27 12.32 5.71
C LYS A 172 -9.79 12.35 5.32
N LEU A 173 -9.55 12.74 4.09
CA LEU A 173 -8.22 13.04 3.58
C LEU A 173 -7.99 14.55 3.73
N HIS A 174 -6.96 14.91 4.50
CA HIS A 174 -6.41 16.27 4.53
C HIS A 174 -5.22 16.30 3.59
N TYR A 175 -5.19 17.29 2.69
CA TYR A 175 -4.26 17.27 1.58
C TYR A 175 -3.88 18.65 1.09
N LYS A 176 -2.58 18.89 0.82
CA LYS A 176 -2.05 20.06 0.13
C LYS A 176 -0.80 19.69 -0.66
N ALA A 177 -0.85 19.81 -1.97
CA ALA A 177 0.31 19.58 -2.82
C ALA A 177 1.33 20.73 -2.70
N ASN A 178 2.59 20.41 -2.96
CA ASN A 178 3.69 21.38 -3.09
C ASN A 178 3.86 22.31 -1.89
N VAL A 179 3.88 21.78 -0.68
CA VAL A 179 4.24 22.61 0.49
C VAL A 179 5.66 23.12 0.34
N GLY A 180 5.84 24.40 0.59
CA GLY A 180 7.16 25.05 0.58
C GLY A 180 8.12 24.38 1.55
N ILE A 181 9.41 24.59 1.33
CA ILE A 181 10.53 23.86 1.99
C ILE A 181 10.64 24.17 3.50
N SER A 182 9.94 25.17 4.03
CA SER A 182 10.05 25.60 5.43
C SER A 182 8.92 25.05 6.28
N ASN A 183 9.23 24.19 7.25
CA ASN A 183 8.29 23.61 8.22
C ASN A 183 7.55 24.70 9.04
N ASP A 184 8.23 25.82 9.29
CA ASP A 184 7.72 26.91 10.16
C ASP A 184 6.55 27.68 9.54
N GLN A 185 6.27 27.47 8.26
CA GLN A 185 5.24 28.18 7.51
C GLN A 185 4.01 27.33 7.17
N VAL A 186 4.04 26.01 7.43
CA VAL A 186 2.96 25.11 7.07
C VAL A 186 2.01 24.94 8.26
N LYS A 187 0.76 25.34 8.11
CA LYS A 187 -0.28 25.19 9.12
C LYS A 187 -1.28 24.10 8.72
N SER A 188 -1.91 23.47 9.72
CA SER A 188 -2.95 22.45 9.48
C SER A 188 -4.15 22.98 8.70
N GLU A 189 -4.49 24.24 8.89
CA GLU A 189 -5.58 24.97 8.19
C GLU A 189 -5.31 25.21 6.70
N ASP A 190 -4.06 25.03 6.27
CA ASP A 190 -3.69 25.14 4.85
C ASP A 190 -4.11 23.93 4.01
N THR A 191 -4.62 22.86 4.63
CA THR A 191 -5.05 21.66 3.90
C THR A 191 -6.48 21.77 3.41
N SER A 192 -6.72 21.29 2.20
CA SER A 192 -8.07 20.95 1.74
C SER A 192 -8.49 19.61 2.37
N THR A 193 -9.79 19.44 2.60
CA THR A 193 -10.32 18.20 3.20
C THR A 193 -11.39 17.60 2.32
N THR A 194 -11.29 16.30 2.04
CA THR A 194 -12.34 15.54 1.34
C THR A 194 -12.61 14.21 2.03
N GLN A 195 -13.84 13.74 1.91
CA GLN A 195 -14.19 12.39 2.36
C GLN A 195 -13.89 11.40 1.26
N ILE A 196 -13.18 10.34 1.62
CA ILE A 196 -12.89 9.21 0.73
C ILE A 196 -13.57 7.94 1.23
N LYS A 197 -14.00 7.12 0.29
CA LYS A 197 -14.71 5.84 0.51
C LYS A 197 -14.03 4.71 -0.28
N PRO A 198 -14.30 3.45 0.01
CA PRO A 198 -13.81 2.33 -0.79
C PRO A 198 -14.38 2.35 -2.23
N VAL A 199 -13.66 2.03 -3.24
CA VAL A 199 -12.21 1.89 -3.28
C VAL A 199 -11.63 3.18 -3.84
N SER A 200 -10.91 3.91 -3.04
CA SER A 200 -10.28 5.17 -3.49
C SER A 200 -8.77 5.07 -3.40
N SER A 201 -8.08 5.48 -4.45
CA SER A 201 -6.63 5.63 -4.50
C SER A 201 -6.23 7.10 -4.41
N VAL A 202 -5.19 7.38 -3.64
CA VAL A 202 -4.60 8.70 -3.46
C VAL A 202 -3.10 8.61 -3.69
N ASP A 203 -2.61 9.29 -4.71
CA ASP A 203 -1.18 9.43 -4.94
C ASP A 203 -0.64 10.61 -4.10
N VAL A 204 0.41 10.37 -3.34
CA VAL A 204 1.10 11.36 -2.51
C VAL A 204 2.51 11.54 -3.07
N MET A 205 2.71 12.65 -3.75
CA MET A 205 4.01 13.03 -4.30
C MET A 205 4.90 13.63 -3.21
N PRO A 206 6.23 13.64 -3.39
CA PRO A 206 7.13 14.38 -2.51
C PRO A 206 6.65 15.81 -2.26
N LYS A 207 6.85 16.34 -1.04
CA LYS A 207 6.39 17.67 -0.61
C LYS A 207 4.87 17.85 -0.61
N THR A 208 4.12 16.76 -0.53
CA THR A 208 2.67 16.79 -0.36
C THR A 208 2.31 16.61 1.11
N LEU A 209 1.70 17.63 1.70
CA LEU A 209 1.16 17.55 3.05
C LEU A 209 -0.10 16.70 3.05
N HIS A 210 -0.16 15.70 3.89
CA HIS A 210 -1.29 14.76 3.93
C HIS A 210 -1.52 14.19 5.33
N ARG A 211 -2.77 13.81 5.59
CA ARG A 211 -3.24 13.11 6.82
C ARG A 211 -4.51 12.34 6.48
N LEU A 212 -4.66 11.17 7.06
CA LEU A 212 -5.94 10.45 7.11
C LEU A 212 -6.55 10.55 8.52
N GLU A 213 -7.82 10.91 8.58
CA GLU A 213 -8.66 10.88 9.77
C GLU A 213 -9.75 9.81 9.57
N ALA A 214 -9.71 8.75 10.35
CA ALA A 214 -10.61 7.62 10.24
C ALA A 214 -11.98 7.96 10.84
N MET A 215 -13.03 7.99 10.02
CA MET A 215 -14.41 8.20 10.46
C MET A 215 -15.04 6.88 10.96
N THR A 216 -14.64 5.78 10.38
CA THR A 216 -14.88 4.41 10.84
C THR A 216 -13.53 3.71 10.94
N ASP A 217 -13.46 2.48 11.43
CA ASP A 217 -12.27 1.67 11.23
C ASP A 217 -11.97 1.60 9.73
N ILE A 218 -10.73 1.85 9.36
CA ILE A 218 -10.30 1.82 7.96
C ILE A 218 -9.16 0.83 7.74
N LEU A 219 -9.19 0.19 6.58
CA LEU A 219 -8.11 -0.63 6.08
C LEU A 219 -7.67 -0.07 4.72
N LEU A 220 -6.40 0.25 4.62
CA LEU A 220 -5.78 0.70 3.39
C LEU A 220 -4.48 -0.07 3.11
N TYR A 221 -4.08 -0.08 1.85
CA TYR A 221 -2.80 -0.62 1.43
C TYR A 221 -2.00 0.49 0.75
N GLU A 222 -0.76 0.63 1.19
CA GLU A 222 0.20 1.62 0.69
C GLU A 222 1.28 0.93 -0.12
N THR A 223 1.52 1.41 -1.33
CA THR A 223 2.77 1.14 -2.05
C THR A 223 3.58 2.42 -2.14
N SER A 224 4.88 2.33 -1.91
CA SER A 224 5.75 3.51 -1.90
C SER A 224 7.16 3.22 -2.40
N THR A 225 7.90 4.29 -2.69
CA THR A 225 9.36 4.24 -2.81
C THR A 225 10.00 3.87 -1.46
N PRO A 226 11.25 3.35 -1.43
CA PRO A 226 11.84 2.76 -0.23
C PRO A 226 12.32 3.77 0.84
N HIS A 227 11.94 5.04 0.74
CA HIS A 227 12.34 6.12 1.65
C HIS A 227 11.50 6.10 2.93
N LEU A 228 11.55 5.02 3.70
CA LEU A 228 10.61 4.79 4.82
C LEU A 228 10.87 5.69 6.04
N ASP A 229 12.10 6.19 6.18
CA ASP A 229 12.49 7.09 7.26
C ASP A 229 12.25 8.58 6.93
N ASP A 230 11.84 8.87 5.69
CA ASP A 230 11.59 10.23 5.20
C ASP A 230 10.18 10.70 5.61
N VAL A 231 10.00 10.98 6.88
CA VAL A 231 8.75 11.49 7.44
C VAL A 231 9.01 12.80 8.17
N VAL A 232 8.45 13.90 7.67
CA VAL A 232 8.46 15.21 8.34
C VAL A 232 7.06 15.47 8.90
N ARG A 233 6.95 15.51 10.24
CA ARG A 233 5.67 15.69 10.94
C ARG A 233 5.44 17.16 11.26
N VAL A 234 4.47 17.77 10.60
CA VAL A 234 4.05 19.15 10.85
C VAL A 234 3.14 19.25 12.08
N LEU A 235 2.27 18.25 12.25
CA LEU A 235 1.41 18.12 13.42
C LEU A 235 1.20 16.64 13.74
N ASP A 236 1.50 16.25 14.95
CA ASP A 236 1.28 14.91 15.46
C ASP A 236 0.57 14.97 16.81
N ASP A 237 -0.62 14.37 16.90
CA ASP A 237 -1.44 14.38 18.11
C ASP A 237 -0.77 13.60 19.26
N ASN A 238 0.17 12.72 18.94
CA ASN A 238 0.95 11.92 19.89
C ASN A 238 2.36 12.50 20.15
N LYS A 239 2.65 13.67 19.59
CA LYS A 239 3.94 14.38 19.74
C LYS A 239 5.16 13.55 19.33
N ARG A 240 5.02 12.71 18.32
CA ARG A 240 6.13 11.93 17.77
C ARG A 240 7.07 12.84 16.98
N PRO A 241 8.40 12.68 17.12
CA PRO A 241 9.39 13.42 16.31
C PRO A 241 9.37 12.97 14.84
N ASP A 242 10.12 13.66 14.01
CA ASP A 242 10.34 13.31 12.61
C ASP A 242 11.06 11.96 12.45
N GLY A 243 10.96 11.37 11.27
CA GLY A 243 11.63 10.14 10.89
C GLY A 243 11.00 8.86 11.47
N ARG A 244 11.76 7.79 11.35
CA ARG A 244 11.41 6.47 11.91
C ARG A 244 11.62 6.47 13.42
N LEU A 245 10.71 5.88 14.15
CA LEU A 245 10.78 5.76 15.58
C LEU A 245 11.20 4.33 15.99
N GLU A 246 12.38 4.17 16.51
CA GLU A 246 12.91 2.87 16.94
C GLU A 246 11.99 2.18 17.97
N MET A 247 11.41 2.96 18.90
CA MET A 247 10.46 2.44 19.89
C MET A 247 9.19 1.81 19.30
N GLU A 248 8.76 2.23 18.11
CA GLU A 248 7.64 1.62 17.40
C GLU A 248 8.05 0.31 16.72
N HIS A 249 9.34 0.08 16.52
CA HIS A 249 9.90 -1.06 15.83
C HIS A 249 10.48 -2.14 16.75
N GLY A 250 10.31 -1.99 18.07
CA GLY A 250 10.67 -3.04 19.03
C GLY A 250 12.19 -3.24 19.20
N VAL A 251 12.99 -2.21 18.93
CA VAL A 251 14.44 -2.19 19.19
C VAL A 251 14.74 -1.37 20.41
#